data_8ed4420be7f6517cd3d709b93d170861
#
_entry.id   8ed4420be7f6517cd3d709b93d170861
#
_cell.length_a   1.000
_cell.length_b   1.000
_cell.length_c   1.000
_cell.angle_alpha   90.00
_cell.angle_beta   90.00
_cell.angle_gamma   90.00
#
_symmetry.space_group_name_H-M   'P 1'
#
loop_
_entity.id
_entity.type
_entity.pdbx_description
1 polymer ?
#
loop_
_entity_poly.entity_id
_entity_poly.type
_entity_poly.pdbx_seq_one_letter_code
_entity_poly.pdbx_strand_id
1 'polypeptide(L)'
;MSATHYSPRGSFTNLACFALASLGYVGLANAHHGTAINYDWDQTILLEGVVTEFIFRNPHAALFLDVEQADGTLINYAIELTSPVMMARSSCGWTRATFKVGDQVQFPVHPSRTNQPVVAGLGQCEDVIVNGVSTKK
;
A
#
# COMPACT_ATOMS: atom_id res chain seq x y z
N MET A 1 -23.68 -46.95 63.56
CA MET A 1 -22.62 -46.39 62.68
C MET A 1 -23.15 -46.44 61.25
N SER A 2 -23.62 -45.27 60.73
CA SER A 2 -24.19 -45.19 59.39
C SER A 2 -23.22 -44.35 58.51
N ALA A 3 -22.70 -45.01 57.47
CA ALA A 3 -21.79 -44.37 56.53
C ALA A 3 -22.58 -43.71 55.39
N THR A 4 -22.51 -42.41 55.31
CA THR A 4 -23.10 -41.62 54.22
C THR A 4 -22.13 -41.60 53.03
N HIS A 5 -22.56 -42.18 51.93
CA HIS A 5 -21.83 -42.07 50.63
C HIS A 5 -22.08 -40.69 49.99
N TYR A 6 -21.02 -39.91 49.85
CA TYR A 6 -21.00 -38.70 49.08
C TYR A 6 -20.65 -39.03 47.62
N SER A 7 -21.59 -38.73 46.70
CA SER A 7 -21.37 -38.87 45.27
C SER A 7 -21.13 -37.45 44.66
N PRO A 8 -19.94 -37.19 44.09
CA PRO A 8 -19.74 -35.90 43.39
C PRO A 8 -20.33 -36.01 41.97
N ARG A 9 -21.50 -35.35 41.78
CA ARG A 9 -21.99 -35.08 40.43
C ARG A 9 -21.21 -33.91 39.86
N GLY A 10 -20.08 -34.21 39.20
CA GLY A 10 -19.34 -33.24 38.43
C GLY A 10 -20.13 -32.79 37.19
N SER A 11 -20.47 -31.53 37.16
CA SER A 11 -21.17 -30.89 36.04
C SER A 11 -20.24 -30.73 34.85
N PHE A 12 -20.31 -31.62 33.89
CA PHE A 12 -19.56 -31.57 32.62
C PHE A 12 -20.19 -30.57 31.59
N THR A 13 -21.28 -29.89 31.95
CA THR A 13 -22.03 -29.05 31.05
C THR A 13 -21.39 -27.67 30.78
N ASN A 14 -20.49 -27.20 31.65
CA ASN A 14 -19.91 -25.86 31.50
C ASN A 14 -18.68 -25.81 30.57
N LEU A 15 -18.03 -26.93 30.30
CA LEU A 15 -16.86 -26.96 29.42
C LEU A 15 -17.23 -26.91 27.92
N ALA A 16 -18.38 -27.47 27.57
CA ALA A 16 -18.85 -27.52 26.19
C ALA A 16 -19.30 -26.14 25.65
N CYS A 17 -19.81 -25.28 26.50
CA CYS A 17 -20.26 -23.93 26.12
C CYS A 17 -19.08 -22.97 25.82
N PHE A 18 -17.96 -23.12 26.50
CA PHE A 18 -16.76 -22.31 26.25
C PHE A 18 -16.03 -22.71 24.97
N ALA A 19 -16.07 -23.97 24.57
CA ALA A 19 -15.44 -24.45 23.35
C ALA A 19 -16.18 -24.00 22.08
N LEU A 20 -17.50 -23.81 22.14
CA LEU A 20 -18.31 -23.34 21.02
C LEU A 20 -18.24 -21.82 20.82
N ALA A 21 -17.96 -21.05 21.87
CA ALA A 21 -17.82 -19.59 21.78
C ALA A 21 -16.47 -19.18 21.14
N SER A 22 -15.44 -20.03 21.19
CA SER A 22 -14.14 -19.74 20.58
C SER A 22 -14.05 -20.06 19.10
N LEU A 23 -14.95 -20.86 18.54
CA LEU A 23 -14.99 -21.15 17.10
C LEU A 23 -15.72 -20.07 16.26
N GLY A 24 -16.47 -19.18 16.90
CA GLY A 24 -17.22 -18.13 16.21
C GLY A 24 -16.43 -16.87 15.89
N TYR A 25 -15.18 -16.73 16.32
CA TYR A 25 -14.39 -15.52 16.17
C TYR A 25 -13.25 -15.62 15.12
N VAL A 26 -13.27 -16.64 14.27
CA VAL A 26 -12.47 -16.66 13.04
C VAL A 26 -13.28 -15.93 11.94
N GLY A 27 -13.85 -14.79 12.30
CA GLY A 27 -14.55 -13.89 11.39
C GLY A 27 -13.53 -13.04 10.67
N LEU A 28 -13.25 -13.40 9.41
CA LEU A 28 -13.15 -12.48 8.28
C LEU A 28 -12.33 -11.20 8.55
N ALA A 29 -11.12 -11.32 9.03
CA ALA A 29 -10.11 -10.29 8.78
C ALA A 29 -9.73 -10.35 7.29
N ASN A 30 -10.69 -10.06 6.40
CA ASN A 30 -10.40 -9.63 5.05
C ASN A 30 -9.80 -8.23 5.12
N ALA A 31 -8.57 -8.14 5.63
CA ALA A 31 -7.71 -7.00 5.40
C ALA A 31 -7.21 -7.10 3.94
N HIS A 32 -8.14 -7.06 3.00
CA HIS A 32 -7.82 -6.70 1.65
C HIS A 32 -7.44 -5.22 1.70
N HIS A 33 -6.17 -4.95 1.79
CA HIS A 33 -5.60 -3.68 1.37
C HIS A 33 -5.84 -3.57 -0.13
N GLY A 34 -7.09 -3.28 -0.49
CA GLY A 34 -7.50 -3.12 -1.87
C GLY A 34 -7.04 -1.75 -2.37
N THR A 35 -5.78 -1.62 -2.78
CA THR A 35 -5.34 -0.48 -3.60
C THR A 35 -6.23 -0.33 -4.83
N ALA A 36 -6.82 -1.45 -5.31
CA ALA A 36 -7.76 -1.47 -6.41
C ALA A 36 -9.02 -0.59 -6.20
N ILE A 37 -9.43 -0.34 -4.95
CA ILE A 37 -10.61 0.47 -4.66
C ILE A 37 -10.30 1.97 -4.77
N ASN A 38 -9.07 2.36 -4.49
CA ASN A 38 -8.68 3.76 -4.36
C ASN A 38 -8.29 4.41 -5.68
N TYR A 39 -7.84 3.61 -6.65
CA TYR A 39 -7.27 4.09 -7.91
C TYR A 39 -8.08 3.61 -9.11
N ASP A 40 -8.10 4.44 -10.16
CA ASP A 40 -8.71 4.08 -11.43
C ASP A 40 -7.68 3.41 -12.35
N TRP A 41 -7.67 2.10 -12.32
CA TRP A 41 -6.71 1.27 -13.07
C TRP A 41 -6.96 1.27 -14.58
N ASP A 42 -8.13 1.73 -15.02
CA ASP A 42 -8.47 1.83 -16.44
C ASP A 42 -7.96 3.14 -17.06
N GLN A 43 -7.49 4.07 -16.22
CA GLN A 43 -6.92 5.34 -16.65
C GLN A 43 -5.43 5.40 -16.32
N THR A 44 -4.67 5.98 -17.25
CA THR A 44 -3.28 6.37 -17.02
C THR A 44 -3.12 7.84 -17.38
N ILE A 45 -2.58 8.62 -16.47
CA ILE A 45 -2.20 10.01 -16.70
C ILE A 45 -0.69 10.16 -16.55
N LEU A 46 -0.09 11.10 -17.27
CA LEU A 46 1.31 11.44 -17.11
C LEU A 46 1.43 12.61 -16.14
N LEU A 47 2.15 12.43 -15.04
CA LEU A 47 2.57 13.51 -14.17
C LEU A 47 3.96 13.99 -14.59
N GLU A 48 4.11 15.29 -14.73
CA GLU A 48 5.40 15.94 -14.96
C GLU A 48 5.65 16.93 -13.83
N GLY A 49 6.75 16.75 -13.09
CA GLY A 49 6.99 17.58 -11.92
C GLY A 49 8.39 17.43 -11.35
N VAL A 50 8.62 18.16 -10.26
CA VAL A 50 9.89 18.18 -9.55
C VAL A 50 9.78 17.33 -8.28
N VAL A 51 10.74 16.47 -8.05
CA VAL A 51 10.80 15.65 -6.83
C VAL A 51 10.99 16.54 -5.60
N THR A 52 10.07 16.43 -4.65
CA THR A 52 10.17 17.09 -3.34
C THR A 52 10.58 16.12 -2.24
N GLU A 53 10.21 14.85 -2.35
CA GLU A 53 10.59 13.81 -1.39
C GLU A 53 10.54 12.42 -2.04
N PHE A 54 11.43 11.52 -1.61
CA PHE A 54 11.36 10.10 -1.93
C PHE A 54 11.49 9.25 -0.67
N ILE A 55 10.39 8.66 -0.25
CA ILE A 55 10.32 7.76 0.91
C ILE A 55 10.55 6.33 0.44
N PHE A 56 11.73 5.78 0.69
CA PHE A 56 12.10 4.41 0.30
C PHE A 56 12.12 3.49 1.51
N ARG A 57 10.94 3.07 1.97
CA ARG A 57 10.76 2.19 3.15
C ARG A 57 9.53 1.29 3.01
N ASN A 58 9.51 0.20 3.79
CA ASN A 58 8.35 -0.68 3.89
C ASN A 58 7.18 -0.02 4.65
N PRO A 59 5.91 -0.42 4.39
CA PRO A 59 5.49 -1.44 3.43
C PRO A 59 5.50 -0.97 1.98
N HIS A 60 5.30 0.31 1.71
CA HIS A 60 5.28 0.93 0.39
C HIS A 60 6.23 2.13 0.37
N ALA A 61 6.93 2.29 -0.74
CA ALA A 61 7.65 3.52 -1.02
C ALA A 61 6.67 4.57 -1.56
N ALA A 62 7.04 5.84 -1.44
CA ALA A 62 6.28 6.96 -1.99
C ALA A 62 7.21 8.00 -2.58
N LEU A 63 6.83 8.53 -3.75
CA LEU A 63 7.50 9.62 -4.41
C LEU A 63 6.58 10.84 -4.42
N PHE A 64 7.10 11.99 -4.03
CA PHE A 64 6.34 13.23 -3.99
C PHE A 64 6.85 14.18 -5.06
N LEU A 65 5.93 14.71 -5.88
CA LEU A 65 6.22 15.64 -6.96
C LEU A 65 5.40 16.93 -6.82
N ASP A 66 6.06 18.06 -6.94
CA ASP A 66 5.38 19.33 -7.23
C ASP A 66 5.08 19.40 -8.73
N VAL A 67 3.81 19.43 -9.07
CA VAL A 67 3.28 19.46 -10.44
C VAL A 67 2.63 20.82 -10.70
N GLU A 68 3.15 21.56 -11.67
CA GLU A 68 2.57 22.83 -12.07
C GLU A 68 1.29 22.61 -12.88
N GLN A 69 0.23 23.29 -12.46
CA GLN A 69 -1.05 23.27 -13.14
C GLN A 69 -1.10 24.36 -14.24
N ALA A 70 -2.10 24.28 -15.11
CA ALA A 70 -2.26 25.22 -16.22
C ALA A 70 -2.43 26.69 -15.76
N ASP A 71 -2.87 26.91 -14.53
CA ASP A 71 -3.01 28.22 -13.91
C ASP A 71 -1.76 28.72 -13.17
N GLY A 72 -0.68 27.93 -13.21
CA GLY A 72 0.58 28.21 -12.52
C GLY A 72 0.61 27.80 -11.04
N THR A 73 -0.46 27.21 -10.51
CA THR A 73 -0.43 26.67 -9.13
C THR A 73 0.36 25.37 -9.07
N LEU A 74 1.02 25.11 -7.94
CA LEU A 74 1.70 23.87 -7.69
C LEU A 74 0.82 22.95 -6.83
N ILE A 75 0.64 21.71 -7.29
CA ILE A 75 0.02 20.65 -6.49
C ILE A 75 1.07 19.60 -6.18
N ASN A 76 1.23 19.30 -4.90
CA ASN A 76 2.12 18.20 -4.47
C ASN A 76 1.36 16.88 -4.58
N TYR A 77 1.80 16.03 -5.51
CA TYR A 77 1.26 14.70 -5.72
C TYR A 77 2.06 13.66 -4.95
N ALA A 78 1.37 12.76 -4.26
CA ALA A 78 1.95 11.57 -3.66
C ALA A 78 1.75 10.37 -4.58
N ILE A 79 2.81 9.81 -5.12
CA ILE A 79 2.81 8.60 -5.93
C ILE A 79 3.09 7.41 -5.03
N GLU A 80 2.07 6.59 -4.78
CA GLU A 80 2.24 5.33 -4.06
C GLU A 80 2.95 4.31 -4.95
N LEU A 81 4.03 3.74 -4.45
CA LEU A 81 4.84 2.74 -5.14
C LEU A 81 4.76 1.40 -4.40
N THR A 82 5.27 0.34 -5.01
CA THR A 82 5.39 -0.96 -4.35
C THR A 82 6.47 -0.94 -3.26
N SER A 83 6.67 -2.07 -2.58
CA SER A 83 7.69 -2.15 -1.54
C SER A 83 9.12 -2.03 -2.12
N PRO A 84 10.09 -1.52 -1.35
CA PRO A 84 11.48 -1.44 -1.75
C PRO A 84 12.07 -2.76 -2.26
N VAL A 85 11.70 -3.87 -1.64
CA VAL A 85 12.17 -5.21 -2.04
C VAL A 85 11.65 -5.58 -3.42
N MET A 86 10.38 -5.29 -3.70
CA MET A 86 9.78 -5.57 -5.02
C MET A 86 10.39 -4.69 -6.10
N MET A 87 10.62 -3.42 -5.82
CA MET A 87 11.26 -2.49 -6.76
C MET A 87 12.71 -2.89 -7.08
N ALA A 88 13.48 -3.28 -6.07
CA ALA A 88 14.86 -3.72 -6.25
C ALA A 88 14.97 -5.02 -7.07
N ARG A 89 13.96 -5.89 -6.99
CA ARG A 89 13.88 -7.17 -7.72
C ARG A 89 13.24 -7.05 -9.11
N SER A 90 12.54 -5.96 -9.36
CA SER A 90 11.94 -5.70 -10.67
C SER A 90 13.00 -5.39 -11.73
N SER A 91 12.58 -5.38 -12.99
CA SER A 91 13.42 -4.92 -14.12
C SER A 91 13.94 -3.49 -13.97
N CYS A 92 13.26 -2.68 -13.13
CA CYS A 92 13.68 -1.32 -12.82
C CYS A 92 14.93 -1.25 -11.95
N GLY A 93 15.07 -2.17 -11.00
CA GLY A 93 16.17 -2.17 -10.04
C GLY A 93 16.29 -0.86 -9.27
N TRP A 94 15.15 -0.20 -8.97
CA TRP A 94 15.14 1.07 -8.25
C TRP A 94 15.65 0.93 -6.83
N THR A 95 16.40 1.93 -6.40
CA THR A 95 17.01 2.00 -5.08
C THR A 95 16.68 3.36 -4.44
N ARG A 96 17.08 3.55 -3.20
CA ARG A 96 16.97 4.85 -2.50
C ARG A 96 17.62 6.03 -3.27
N ALA A 97 18.57 5.74 -4.16
CA ALA A 97 19.29 6.76 -4.93
C ALA A 97 18.68 7.05 -6.31
N THR A 98 17.57 6.38 -6.66
CA THR A 98 16.95 6.50 -7.99
C THR A 98 16.34 7.88 -8.21
N PHE A 99 15.67 8.42 -7.21
CA PHE A 99 15.07 9.75 -7.26
C PHE A 99 15.70 10.64 -6.20
N LYS A 100 16.04 11.87 -6.57
CA LYS A 100 16.61 12.88 -5.67
C LYS A 100 15.74 14.13 -5.68
N VAL A 101 15.67 14.82 -4.55
CA VAL A 101 15.00 16.11 -4.47
C VAL A 101 15.58 17.06 -5.53
N GLY A 102 14.69 17.69 -6.29
CA GLY A 102 15.04 18.58 -7.41
C GLY A 102 15.11 17.89 -8.78
N ASP A 103 15.02 16.55 -8.87
CA ASP A 103 14.95 15.87 -10.16
C ASP A 103 13.65 16.24 -10.90
N GLN A 104 13.73 16.47 -12.21
CA GLN A 104 12.58 16.56 -13.10
C GLN A 104 12.12 15.17 -13.48
N VAL A 105 10.85 14.85 -13.22
CA VAL A 105 10.32 13.50 -13.43
C VAL A 105 9.06 13.55 -14.30
N GLN A 106 9.00 12.63 -15.26
CA GLN A 106 7.79 12.25 -15.97
C GLN A 106 7.40 10.85 -15.51
N PHE A 107 6.20 10.72 -14.96
CA PHE A 107 5.75 9.46 -14.35
C PHE A 107 4.31 9.13 -14.76
N PRO A 108 4.08 8.04 -15.52
CA PRO A 108 2.73 7.56 -15.79
C PRO A 108 2.15 6.91 -14.53
N VAL A 109 0.94 7.34 -14.16
CA VAL A 109 0.29 6.94 -12.91
C VAL A 109 -1.20 6.66 -13.14
N HIS A 110 -1.81 5.92 -12.21
CA HIS A 110 -3.25 5.76 -12.14
C HIS A 110 -3.85 6.75 -11.16
N PRO A 111 -4.82 7.58 -11.59
CA PRO A 111 -5.40 8.62 -10.75
C PRO A 111 -6.24 8.05 -9.61
N SER A 112 -6.39 8.84 -8.54
CA SER A 112 -7.33 8.54 -7.47
C SER A 112 -8.77 8.64 -7.97
N ARG A 113 -9.62 7.69 -7.58
CA ARG A 113 -11.08 7.74 -7.83
C ARG A 113 -11.76 8.89 -7.08
N THR A 114 -11.12 9.48 -6.10
CA THR A 114 -11.65 10.58 -5.28
C THR A 114 -11.08 11.94 -5.68
N ASN A 115 -10.36 12.04 -6.80
CA ASN A 115 -9.69 13.25 -7.29
C ASN A 115 -8.73 13.89 -6.27
N GLN A 116 -8.18 13.08 -5.35
CA GLN A 116 -7.12 13.53 -4.46
C GLN A 116 -5.76 13.47 -5.17
N PRO A 117 -4.78 14.32 -4.78
CA PRO A 117 -3.45 14.26 -5.34
C PRO A 117 -2.62 13.09 -4.76
N VAL A 118 -3.26 11.93 -4.67
CA VAL A 118 -2.64 10.65 -4.31
C VAL A 118 -2.92 9.68 -5.46
N VAL A 119 -1.87 9.16 -6.06
CA VAL A 119 -1.94 8.37 -7.28
C VAL A 119 -1.12 7.09 -7.13
N ALA A 120 -1.44 6.05 -7.91
CA ALA A 120 -0.64 4.84 -7.94
C ALA A 120 0.37 4.88 -9.07
N GLY A 121 1.65 4.78 -8.72
CA GLY A 121 2.73 4.51 -9.66
C GLY A 121 2.93 3.02 -9.79
N LEU A 122 2.50 2.44 -10.88
CA LEU A 122 2.85 1.07 -11.19
C LEU A 122 4.23 1.04 -11.83
N GLY A 123 5.07 0.14 -11.35
CA GLY A 123 6.46 -0.05 -11.73
C GLY A 123 6.75 -0.38 -13.19
N GLN A 124 6.15 0.36 -14.11
CA GLN A 124 6.57 0.39 -15.50
C GLN A 124 7.71 1.40 -15.63
N CYS A 125 8.85 1.00 -15.12
CA CYS A 125 10.06 1.82 -15.13
C CYS A 125 10.52 2.25 -16.54
N GLU A 126 10.01 1.57 -17.56
CA GLU A 126 10.33 1.86 -18.95
C GLU A 126 9.85 3.25 -19.35
N ASP A 127 8.73 3.66 -18.78
CA ASP A 127 8.05 4.90 -19.11
C ASP A 127 8.34 6.03 -18.11
N VAL A 128 9.13 5.73 -17.04
CA VAL A 128 9.54 6.75 -16.07
C VAL A 128 10.83 7.40 -16.52
N ILE A 129 10.79 8.72 -16.69
CA ILE A 129 11.92 9.52 -17.13
C ILE A 129 12.37 10.43 -15.98
N VAL A 130 13.66 10.42 -15.69
CA VAL A 130 14.30 11.30 -14.69
C VAL A 130 15.35 12.13 -15.39
N ASN A 131 15.23 13.45 -15.35
CA ASN A 131 16.13 14.40 -15.99
C ASN A 131 16.37 14.08 -17.48
N GLY A 132 15.31 13.66 -18.18
CA GLY A 132 15.33 13.31 -19.60
C GLY A 132 15.87 11.90 -19.91
N VAL A 133 16.16 11.09 -18.92
CA VAL A 133 16.71 9.72 -19.09
C VAL A 133 15.72 8.69 -18.54
N SER A 134 15.42 7.65 -19.34
CA SER A 134 14.59 6.54 -18.87
C SER A 134 15.26 5.81 -17.69
N THR A 135 14.44 5.44 -16.70
CA THR A 135 14.91 4.66 -15.52
C THR A 135 15.03 3.17 -15.79
N LYS A 136 14.73 2.70 -17.01
CA LYS A 136 14.94 1.32 -17.44
C LYS A 136 16.43 0.99 -17.42
N LYS A 137 16.77 -0.16 -16.84
CA LYS A 137 18.12 -0.72 -16.87
C LYS A 137 18.29 -1.69 -18.03
#